data_a97e1200d824b9d9115db344cd276217
#
_entry.id   a97e1200d824b9d9115db344cd276217
#
_cell.length_a   1.000
_cell.length_b   1.000
_cell.length_c   1.000
_cell.angle_alpha   90.00
_cell.angle_beta   90.00
_cell.angle_gamma   90.00
#
_symmetry.space_group_name_H-M   'P 1'
#
loop_
_entity.id
_entity.type
_entity.pdbx_description
1 polymer ?
#
loop_
_entity_poly.entity_id
_entity_poly.type
_entity_poly.pdbx_seq_one_letter_code
_entity_poly.pdbx_strand_id
1 'polypeptide(L)'
;LIKKAVPFHDAVMAIAAPFTGEPKELFKTVTRFSNISWGDETLALVTEVLRTKQRYKVSVFNAKAGSLNTLYERSLTDAYTNLGNPVTHKNKYGKDVIATVNNGRSVLMNNTTGASDKGDLPYLSIYNLDTKTNEIIWRSKEDCFEYVADVLDATNLKMITRRETEKEVPNY
;
A
#
# COMPACT_ATOMS: atom_id res chain seq x y z
N LEU A 1 -12.89 16.27 -30.90
CA LEU A 1 -11.54 15.74 -30.84
C LEU A 1 -11.61 14.24 -30.46
N ILE A 2 -11.35 13.34 -31.42
CA ILE A 2 -11.25 11.91 -31.16
C ILE A 2 -9.93 11.70 -30.37
N LYS A 3 -10.02 11.35 -29.09
CA LYS A 3 -8.84 11.00 -28.30
C LYS A 3 -8.29 9.69 -28.84
N LYS A 4 -7.11 9.74 -29.46
CA LYS A 4 -6.40 8.55 -29.90
C LYS A 4 -6.08 7.66 -28.68
N ALA A 5 -6.47 6.41 -28.72
CA ALA A 5 -6.12 5.46 -27.67
C ALA A 5 -4.59 5.29 -27.61
N VAL A 6 -4.01 5.43 -26.44
CA VAL A 6 -2.58 5.22 -26.20
C VAL A 6 -2.40 3.99 -25.31
N PRO A 7 -1.36 3.16 -25.55
CA PRO A 7 -1.15 1.93 -24.76
C PRO A 7 -0.72 2.23 -23.33
N PHE A 8 -0.04 3.37 -23.10
CA PHE A 8 0.44 3.80 -21.79
C PHE A 8 0.08 5.26 -21.56
N HIS A 9 -0.20 5.62 -20.30
CA HIS A 9 -0.58 6.98 -19.93
C HIS A 9 0.57 7.74 -19.28
N ASP A 10 1.41 7.07 -18.50
CA ASP A 10 2.54 7.69 -17.82
C ASP A 10 3.79 6.80 -17.90
N ALA A 11 4.98 7.43 -17.81
CA ALA A 11 6.25 6.74 -17.67
C ALA A 11 6.94 7.24 -16.39
N VAL A 12 7.48 6.34 -15.60
CA VAL A 12 8.26 6.66 -14.40
C VAL A 12 9.74 6.59 -14.75
N MET A 13 10.43 7.71 -14.51
CA MET A 13 11.84 7.87 -14.83
C MET A 13 12.67 7.98 -13.56
N ALA A 14 13.90 7.51 -13.58
CA ALA A 14 14.88 7.69 -12.52
C ALA A 14 16.15 8.34 -13.07
N ILE A 15 16.75 9.17 -12.24
CA ILE A 15 18.06 9.77 -12.50
C ILE A 15 18.91 9.61 -11.26
N ALA A 16 20.15 9.13 -11.43
CA ALA A 16 21.09 8.97 -10.32
C ALA A 16 21.68 10.32 -9.89
N ALA A 17 21.95 10.47 -8.60
CA ALA A 17 22.72 11.61 -8.12
C ALA A 17 24.13 11.60 -8.76
N PRO A 18 24.67 12.78 -9.07
CA PRO A 18 24.25 14.16 -8.78
C PRO A 18 23.24 14.76 -9.77
N PHE A 19 22.43 13.96 -10.46
CA PHE A 19 21.35 14.37 -11.37
C PHE A 19 21.82 15.07 -12.67
N THR A 20 23.03 14.77 -13.11
CA THR A 20 23.64 15.31 -14.33
C THR A 20 23.58 14.36 -15.53
N GLY A 21 23.15 13.11 -15.31
CA GLY A 21 23.01 12.11 -16.36
C GLY A 21 21.63 12.15 -17.04
N GLU A 22 21.46 11.27 -18.04
CA GLU A 22 20.17 11.10 -18.70
C GLU A 22 19.20 10.29 -17.82
N PRO A 23 17.91 10.69 -17.72
CA PRO A 23 16.88 9.93 -17.03
C PRO A 23 16.70 8.55 -17.67
N LYS A 24 16.66 7.51 -16.85
CA LYS A 24 16.36 6.13 -17.28
C LYS A 24 14.91 5.79 -17.00
N GLU A 25 14.19 5.27 -18.00
CA GLU A 25 12.85 4.74 -17.81
C GLU A 25 12.89 3.50 -16.91
N LEU A 26 12.09 3.51 -15.83
CA LEU A 26 11.91 2.36 -14.94
C LEU A 26 10.77 1.47 -15.43
N PHE A 27 9.60 2.09 -15.70
CA PHE A 27 8.42 1.39 -16.21
C PHE A 27 7.40 2.39 -16.76
N LYS A 28 6.40 1.86 -17.48
CA LYS A 28 5.22 2.59 -17.94
C LYS A 28 3.96 2.07 -17.27
N THR A 29 2.97 2.95 -17.11
CA THR A 29 1.67 2.59 -16.55
C THR A 29 0.57 2.66 -17.61
N VAL A 30 -0.36 1.69 -17.55
CA VAL A 30 -1.50 1.61 -18.47
C VAL A 30 -2.58 2.60 -18.08
N THR A 31 -2.68 2.93 -16.79
CA THR A 31 -3.55 3.98 -16.26
C THR A 31 -2.70 5.10 -15.63
N ARG A 32 -3.31 6.02 -14.90
CA ARG A 32 -2.56 7.13 -14.33
C ARG A 32 -1.72 6.67 -13.14
N PHE A 33 -0.42 6.93 -13.21
CA PHE A 33 0.47 6.80 -12.05
C PHE A 33 -0.01 7.72 -10.91
N SER A 34 -0.08 7.17 -9.71
CA SER A 34 -0.51 7.91 -8.52
C SER A 34 0.58 7.97 -7.47
N ASN A 35 1.20 6.84 -7.15
CA ASN A 35 2.22 6.77 -6.10
C ASN A 35 3.17 5.58 -6.30
N ILE A 36 4.35 5.69 -5.71
CA ILE A 36 5.28 4.59 -5.51
C ILE A 36 5.78 4.58 -4.07
N SER A 37 5.62 3.45 -3.39
CA SER A 37 6.15 3.22 -2.04
C SER A 37 7.27 2.20 -2.14
N TRP A 38 8.47 2.54 -1.68
CA TRP A 38 9.64 1.69 -1.76
C TRP A 38 9.78 0.81 -0.53
N GLY A 39 10.12 -0.45 -0.72
CA GLY A 39 10.66 -1.35 0.28
C GLY A 39 12.18 -1.44 0.16
N ASP A 40 12.63 -2.06 -0.94
CA ASP A 40 14.05 -2.19 -1.30
C ASP A 40 14.23 -2.20 -2.83
N GLU A 41 15.39 -2.64 -3.33
CA GLU A 41 15.66 -2.74 -4.78
C GLU A 41 14.85 -3.82 -5.50
N THR A 42 14.20 -4.73 -4.79
CA THR A 42 13.38 -5.81 -5.32
C THR A 42 11.89 -5.59 -5.14
N LEU A 43 11.51 -4.65 -4.26
CA LEU A 43 10.14 -4.39 -3.87
C LEU A 43 9.84 -2.89 -3.85
N ALA A 44 8.96 -2.45 -4.74
CA ALA A 44 8.20 -1.22 -4.57
C ALA A 44 6.73 -1.48 -4.95
N LEU A 45 5.80 -0.87 -4.24
CA LEU A 45 4.39 -0.89 -4.57
C LEU A 45 4.04 0.34 -5.40
N VAL A 46 3.58 0.09 -6.62
CA VAL A 46 3.16 1.12 -7.58
C VAL A 46 1.65 1.17 -7.61
N THR A 47 1.11 2.36 -7.36
CA THR A 47 -0.33 2.61 -7.41
C THR A 47 -0.70 3.36 -8.68
N GLU A 48 -1.68 2.84 -9.40
CA GLU A 48 -2.31 3.46 -10.56
C GLU A 48 -3.78 3.74 -10.27
N VAL A 49 -4.31 4.86 -10.76
CA VAL A 49 -5.71 5.26 -10.59
C VAL A 49 -6.31 5.68 -11.93
N LEU A 50 -7.49 5.16 -12.24
CA LEU A 50 -8.31 5.60 -13.36
C LEU A 50 -9.67 6.07 -12.86
N ARG A 51 -9.77 7.36 -12.50
CA ARG A 51 -10.97 7.97 -11.90
C ARG A 51 -12.21 7.85 -12.78
N THR A 52 -12.07 7.99 -14.09
CA THR A 52 -13.18 7.88 -15.06
C THR A 52 -13.83 6.50 -15.09
N LYS A 53 -13.13 5.45 -14.68
CA LYS A 53 -13.62 4.07 -14.57
C LYS A 53 -13.68 3.57 -13.14
N GLN A 54 -13.45 4.45 -12.16
CA GLN A 54 -13.41 4.10 -10.73
C GLN A 54 -12.48 2.92 -10.41
N ARG A 55 -11.31 2.87 -11.09
CA ARG A 55 -10.34 1.76 -10.96
C ARG A 55 -9.13 2.20 -10.13
N TYR A 56 -8.73 1.32 -9.24
CA TYR A 56 -7.51 1.40 -8.42
C TYR A 56 -6.72 0.10 -8.61
N LYS A 57 -5.45 0.22 -8.99
CA LYS A 57 -4.58 -0.92 -9.22
C LYS A 57 -3.28 -0.75 -8.43
N VAL A 58 -2.83 -1.83 -7.82
CA VAL A 58 -1.52 -1.92 -7.16
C VAL A 58 -0.70 -3.00 -7.83
N SER A 59 0.54 -2.65 -8.14
CA SER A 59 1.52 -3.56 -8.75
C SER A 59 2.82 -3.59 -7.93
N VAL A 60 3.51 -4.72 -7.95
CA VAL A 60 4.90 -4.82 -7.47
C VAL A 60 5.84 -4.43 -8.60
N PHE A 61 6.71 -3.49 -8.33
CA PHE A 61 7.85 -3.17 -9.17
C PHE A 61 9.13 -3.74 -8.54
N ASN A 62 9.85 -4.54 -9.31
CA ASN A 62 11.18 -5.03 -8.97
C ASN A 62 12.20 -4.25 -9.81
N ALA A 63 12.90 -3.30 -9.20
CA ALA A 63 13.85 -2.44 -9.90
C ALA A 63 15.08 -3.22 -10.42
N LYS A 64 15.48 -4.29 -9.73
CA LYS A 64 16.59 -5.15 -10.13
C LYS A 64 16.26 -5.98 -11.37
N ALA A 65 15.05 -6.51 -11.45
CA ALA A 65 14.58 -7.30 -12.60
C ALA A 65 13.96 -6.43 -13.72
N GLY A 66 13.63 -5.16 -13.44
CA GLY A 66 12.91 -4.27 -14.34
C GLY A 66 11.48 -4.73 -14.63
N SER A 67 10.84 -5.45 -13.70
CA SER A 67 9.51 -6.03 -13.89
C SER A 67 8.44 -5.31 -13.05
N LEU A 68 7.25 -5.12 -13.65
CA LEU A 68 6.07 -4.56 -13.01
C LEU A 68 4.92 -5.57 -13.11
N ASN A 69 4.50 -6.14 -11.97
CA ASN A 69 3.49 -7.20 -11.92
C ASN A 69 2.30 -6.79 -11.07
N THR A 70 1.09 -6.87 -11.61
CA THR A 70 -0.14 -6.53 -10.90
C THR A 70 -0.37 -7.48 -9.72
N LEU A 71 -0.56 -6.89 -8.53
CA LEU A 71 -0.98 -7.62 -7.33
C LEU A 71 -2.50 -7.73 -7.28
N TYR A 72 -3.18 -6.59 -7.26
CA TYR A 72 -4.64 -6.53 -7.22
C TYR A 72 -5.19 -5.28 -7.90
N GLU A 73 -6.45 -5.38 -8.29
CA GLU A 73 -7.26 -4.26 -8.76
C GLU A 73 -8.60 -4.26 -8.01
N ARG A 74 -9.13 -3.07 -7.75
CA ARG A 74 -10.44 -2.90 -7.13
C ARG A 74 -11.15 -1.64 -7.64
N SER A 75 -12.43 -1.49 -7.31
CA SER A 75 -13.11 -0.21 -7.47
C SER A 75 -12.60 0.80 -6.44
N LEU A 76 -12.50 2.07 -6.82
CA LEU A 76 -12.20 3.17 -5.89
C LEU A 76 -13.31 3.35 -4.83
N THR A 77 -14.56 3.02 -5.20
CA THR A 77 -15.74 3.18 -4.34
C THR A 77 -16.03 1.95 -3.49
N ASP A 78 -15.34 0.84 -3.73
CA ASP A 78 -15.50 -0.39 -2.95
C ASP A 78 -14.64 -0.31 -1.68
N ALA A 79 -15.29 0.03 -0.57
CA ALA A 79 -14.65 0.08 0.74
C ALA A 79 -14.35 -1.30 1.32
N TYR A 80 -15.14 -2.33 0.96
CA TYR A 80 -15.02 -3.68 1.51
C TYR A 80 -13.77 -4.42 1.04
N THR A 81 -13.35 -4.19 -0.21
CA THR A 81 -12.11 -4.78 -0.75
C THR A 81 -10.87 -3.90 -0.55
N ASN A 82 -11.01 -2.79 0.19
CA ASN A 82 -9.88 -1.95 0.52
C ASN A 82 -8.97 -2.64 1.53
N LEU A 83 -7.72 -2.88 1.16
CA LEU A 83 -6.71 -3.48 2.04
C LEU A 83 -6.04 -2.46 2.98
N GLY A 84 -6.34 -1.17 2.83
CA GLY A 84 -5.63 -0.10 3.53
C GLY A 84 -4.33 0.29 2.83
N ASN A 85 -3.38 0.77 3.63
CA ASN A 85 -2.08 1.23 3.17
C ASN A 85 -0.95 0.32 3.70
N PRO A 86 0.16 0.17 2.97
CA PRO A 86 1.31 -0.52 3.50
C PRO A 86 1.85 0.22 4.73
N VAL A 87 2.15 -0.52 5.78
CA VAL A 87 2.89 -0.01 6.93
C VAL A 87 4.31 0.34 6.48
N THR A 88 4.85 1.44 6.98
CA THR A 88 6.21 1.88 6.68
C THR A 88 7.02 2.05 7.96
N HIS A 89 8.33 1.98 7.85
CA HIS A 89 9.27 2.33 8.91
C HIS A 89 10.44 3.13 8.34
N LYS A 90 11.17 3.83 9.20
CA LYS A 90 12.38 4.55 8.79
C LYS A 90 13.53 3.59 8.57
N ASN A 91 14.15 3.65 7.40
CA ASN A 91 15.41 2.96 7.15
C ASN A 91 16.60 3.72 7.78
N LYS A 92 17.81 3.17 7.66
CA LYS A 92 19.05 3.78 8.19
C LYS A 92 19.36 5.19 7.66
N TYR A 93 18.68 5.62 6.59
CA TYR A 93 18.81 6.95 6.01
C TYR A 93 17.63 7.88 6.37
N GLY A 94 16.75 7.46 7.28
CA GLY A 94 15.57 8.21 7.71
C GLY A 94 14.46 8.29 6.67
N LYS A 95 14.49 7.40 5.64
CA LYS A 95 13.45 7.32 4.60
C LYS A 95 12.41 6.29 4.95
N ASP A 96 11.14 6.61 4.69
CA ASP A 96 10.06 5.64 4.85
C ASP A 96 10.17 4.53 3.80
N VAL A 97 10.20 3.29 4.28
CA VAL A 97 10.20 2.10 3.46
C VAL A 97 9.13 1.12 3.94
N ILE A 98 8.60 0.31 3.03
CA ILE A 98 7.54 -0.66 3.32
C ILE A 98 8.04 -1.67 4.36
N ALA A 99 7.23 -1.90 5.40
CA ALA A 99 7.46 -2.95 6.37
C ALA A 99 7.12 -4.32 5.77
N THR A 100 8.15 -5.14 5.57
CA THR A 100 8.00 -6.51 5.07
C THR A 100 8.14 -7.51 6.21
N VAL A 101 7.44 -8.63 6.07
CA VAL A 101 7.51 -9.81 6.96
C VAL A 101 7.72 -11.07 6.14
N ASN A 102 7.91 -12.22 6.79
CA ASN A 102 8.11 -13.50 6.12
C ASN A 102 9.27 -13.47 5.09
N ASN A 103 10.43 -12.92 5.50
CA ASN A 103 11.61 -12.76 4.67
C ASN A 103 11.36 -11.95 3.38
N GLY A 104 10.59 -10.87 3.47
CA GLY A 104 10.27 -9.99 2.35
C GLY A 104 9.17 -10.49 1.41
N ARG A 105 8.55 -11.64 1.69
CA ARG A 105 7.50 -12.24 0.85
C ARG A 105 6.10 -11.72 1.15
N SER A 106 5.95 -10.92 2.19
CA SER A 106 4.66 -10.35 2.59
C SER A 106 4.84 -8.91 3.05
N VAL A 107 3.77 -8.13 2.88
CA VAL A 107 3.68 -6.73 3.31
C VAL A 107 2.65 -6.61 4.42
N LEU A 108 3.00 -5.83 5.44
CA LEU A 108 2.06 -5.48 6.50
C LEU A 108 1.16 -4.34 6.02
N MET A 109 -0.17 -4.55 6.08
CA MET A 109 -1.19 -3.61 5.61
C MET A 109 -2.04 -3.10 6.77
N ASN A 110 -2.19 -1.78 6.89
CA ASN A 110 -3.00 -1.13 7.91
C ASN A 110 -4.25 -0.51 7.27
N ASN A 111 -5.42 -1.04 7.63
CA ASN A 111 -6.71 -0.49 7.22
C ASN A 111 -7.40 0.18 8.40
N THR A 112 -7.31 1.50 8.46
CA THR A 112 -7.86 2.32 9.55
C THR A 112 -9.38 2.56 9.44
N THR A 113 -10.03 2.09 8.38
CA THR A 113 -11.48 2.13 8.21
C THR A 113 -12.10 0.76 8.49
N GLY A 114 -11.67 -0.26 7.76
CA GLY A 114 -12.10 -1.64 7.96
C GLY A 114 -13.58 -1.87 7.71
N ALA A 115 -14.13 -1.30 6.60
CA ALA A 115 -15.55 -1.42 6.27
C ALA A 115 -16.03 -2.87 6.30
N SER A 116 -17.14 -3.12 7.00
CA SER A 116 -17.76 -4.43 7.15
C SER A 116 -19.30 -4.30 7.26
N ASP A 117 -20.01 -5.43 7.22
CA ASP A 117 -21.45 -5.50 7.44
C ASP A 117 -21.89 -5.08 8.86
N LYS A 118 -20.93 -5.03 9.78
CA LYS A 118 -21.12 -4.60 11.18
C LYS A 118 -20.64 -3.18 11.45
N GLY A 119 -20.27 -2.43 10.42
CA GLY A 119 -19.70 -1.09 10.51
C GLY A 119 -18.20 -1.07 10.26
N ASP A 120 -17.57 0.04 10.66
CA ASP A 120 -16.13 0.23 10.49
C ASP A 120 -15.34 -0.48 11.60
N LEU A 121 -14.67 -1.56 11.24
CA LEU A 121 -13.82 -2.37 12.11
C LEU A 121 -12.38 -2.37 11.58
N PRO A 122 -11.57 -1.35 11.91
CA PRO A 122 -10.18 -1.26 11.47
C PRO A 122 -9.39 -2.54 11.73
N TYR A 123 -8.42 -2.83 10.87
CA TYR A 123 -7.62 -4.05 10.98
C TYR A 123 -6.18 -3.88 10.50
N LEU A 124 -5.31 -4.73 11.02
CA LEU A 124 -3.96 -4.97 10.53
C LEU A 124 -3.94 -6.34 9.85
N SER A 125 -3.31 -6.42 8.70
CA SER A 125 -3.22 -7.67 7.94
C SER A 125 -1.86 -7.89 7.32
N ILE A 126 -1.56 -9.14 6.97
CA ILE A 126 -0.40 -9.55 6.20
C ILE A 126 -0.86 -9.90 4.80
N TYR A 127 -0.37 -9.17 3.80
CA TYR A 127 -0.62 -9.45 2.39
C TYR A 127 0.56 -10.22 1.79
N ASN A 128 0.32 -11.46 1.37
CA ASN A 128 1.33 -12.31 0.73
C ASN A 128 1.47 -11.92 -0.74
N LEU A 129 2.69 -11.57 -1.17
CA LEU A 129 2.98 -11.09 -2.52
C LEU A 129 2.95 -12.19 -3.58
N ASP A 130 3.21 -13.44 -3.19
CA ASP A 130 3.25 -14.60 -4.09
C ASP A 130 1.85 -15.18 -4.33
N THR A 131 1.13 -15.47 -3.22
CA THR A 131 -0.21 -16.09 -3.27
C THR A 131 -1.32 -15.06 -3.49
N LYS A 132 -1.02 -13.77 -3.30
CA LYS A 132 -1.97 -12.64 -3.36
C LYS A 132 -3.13 -12.79 -2.36
N THR A 133 -2.86 -13.39 -1.22
CA THR A 133 -3.83 -13.58 -0.13
C THR A 133 -3.60 -12.57 0.97
N ASN A 134 -4.70 -12.14 1.62
CA ASN A 134 -4.67 -11.23 2.75
C ASN A 134 -5.14 -11.95 4.00
N GLU A 135 -4.33 -11.96 5.06
CA GLU A 135 -4.63 -12.54 6.35
C GLU A 135 -4.75 -11.44 7.39
N ILE A 136 -5.93 -11.29 8.00
CA ILE A 136 -6.16 -10.32 9.08
C ILE A 136 -5.58 -10.89 10.37
N ILE A 137 -4.59 -10.22 10.94
CA ILE A 137 -3.88 -10.63 12.15
C ILE A 137 -4.34 -9.89 13.40
N TRP A 138 -4.99 -8.74 13.24
CA TRP A 138 -5.64 -7.98 14.29
C TRP A 138 -6.84 -7.20 13.73
N ARG A 139 -7.91 -7.07 14.51
CA ARG A 139 -9.10 -6.28 14.15
C ARG A 139 -9.70 -5.62 15.37
N SER A 140 -10.23 -4.40 15.19
CA SER A 140 -11.06 -3.71 16.20
C SER A 140 -12.26 -4.55 16.63
N LYS A 141 -12.65 -4.43 17.88
CA LYS A 141 -13.88 -5.03 18.39
C LYS A 141 -15.10 -4.20 17.98
N GLU A 142 -16.29 -4.81 18.05
CA GLU A 142 -17.54 -4.16 17.66
C GLU A 142 -18.02 -3.12 18.69
N ASP A 143 -17.53 -3.17 19.94
CA ASP A 143 -17.91 -2.28 21.03
C ASP A 143 -17.05 -1.01 21.11
N CYS A 144 -16.10 -0.84 20.23
CA CYS A 144 -15.21 0.32 20.19
C CYS A 144 -14.76 0.62 18.75
N PHE A 145 -14.31 1.84 18.53
CA PHE A 145 -13.53 2.16 17.33
C PHE A 145 -12.05 2.21 17.73
N GLU A 146 -11.30 1.24 17.25
CA GLU A 146 -9.88 1.13 17.52
C GLU A 146 -9.11 0.90 16.23
N TYR A 147 -8.02 1.62 16.02
CA TYR A 147 -7.17 1.44 14.86
C TYR A 147 -5.69 1.47 15.25
N VAL A 148 -4.86 0.82 14.44
CA VAL A 148 -3.41 0.84 14.60
C VAL A 148 -2.90 2.22 14.19
N ALA A 149 -2.41 3.00 15.16
CA ALA A 149 -1.84 4.32 14.94
C ALA A 149 -0.40 4.23 14.46
N ASP A 150 0.39 3.28 15.00
CA ASP A 150 1.77 3.06 14.62
C ASP A 150 2.18 1.60 14.86
N VAL A 151 3.11 1.09 14.03
CA VAL A 151 3.72 -0.22 14.20
C VAL A 151 5.19 -0.04 14.54
N LEU A 152 5.52 -0.30 15.82
CA LEU A 152 6.88 -0.12 16.36
C LEU A 152 7.82 -1.26 15.97
N ASP A 153 7.29 -2.47 15.84
CA ASP A 153 8.04 -3.67 15.44
C ASP A 153 7.13 -4.58 14.61
N ALA A 154 7.38 -4.62 13.31
CA ALA A 154 6.59 -5.43 12.38
C ALA A 154 6.80 -6.94 12.57
N THR A 155 7.97 -7.36 13.06
CA THR A 155 8.31 -8.77 13.25
C THR A 155 7.61 -9.35 14.48
N ASN A 156 7.62 -8.61 15.59
CA ASN A 156 7.01 -9.02 16.86
C ASN A 156 5.59 -8.46 17.03
N LEU A 157 5.06 -7.76 16.00
CA LEU A 157 3.74 -7.13 15.99
C LEU A 157 3.52 -6.20 17.20
N LYS A 158 4.56 -5.46 17.58
CA LYS A 158 4.44 -4.44 18.60
C LYS A 158 3.88 -3.17 17.97
N MET A 159 2.74 -2.72 18.44
CA MET A 159 2.00 -1.60 17.86
C MET A 159 1.42 -0.68 18.95
N ILE A 160 1.11 0.53 18.54
CA ILE A 160 0.31 1.49 19.28
C ILE A 160 -1.05 1.55 18.61
N THR A 161 -2.13 1.38 19.37
CA THR A 161 -3.50 1.59 18.90
C THR A 161 -4.06 2.87 19.48
N ARG A 162 -5.02 3.47 18.75
CA ARG A 162 -5.86 4.55 19.27
C ARG A 162 -7.28 4.04 19.34
N ARG A 163 -7.85 4.11 20.53
CA ARG A 163 -9.16 3.56 20.87
C ARG A 163 -10.09 4.64 21.40
N GLU A 164 -11.37 4.55 21.03
CA GLU A 164 -12.46 5.36 21.57
C GLU A 164 -13.76 4.56 21.63
N THR A 165 -14.67 4.97 22.53
CA THR A 165 -16.02 4.44 22.65
C THR A 165 -16.99 5.59 22.85
N GLU A 166 -18.30 5.31 22.92
CA GLU A 166 -19.31 6.33 23.25
C GLU A 166 -19.09 6.95 24.64
N LYS A 167 -18.38 6.26 25.55
CA LYS A 167 -18.16 6.68 26.95
C LYS A 167 -16.71 7.07 27.25
N GLU A 168 -15.79 6.72 26.39
CA GLU A 168 -14.36 6.97 26.58
C GLU A 168 -13.84 7.85 25.45
N VAL A 169 -13.20 8.96 25.80
CA VAL A 169 -12.52 9.81 24.84
C VAL A 169 -11.34 9.06 24.21
N PRO A 170 -10.94 9.44 22.98
CA PRO A 170 -9.81 8.80 22.31
C PRO A 170 -8.54 8.79 23.17
N ASN A 171 -7.91 7.62 23.29
CA ASN A 171 -6.64 7.43 24.00
C ASN A 171 -5.76 6.39 23.29
N TYR A 172 -4.49 6.24 23.75
CA TYR A 172 -3.48 5.33 23.21
C TYR A 172 -3.10 4.26 24.23
#